data_3eae42056ac80706113b697c35fd4e34
#
_entry.id   3eae42056ac80706113b697c35fd4e34
#
_cell.length_a   1.000
_cell.length_b   1.000
_cell.length_c   1.000
_cell.angle_alpha   90.00
_cell.angle_beta   90.00
_cell.angle_gamma   90.00
#
_symmetry.space_group_name_H-M   'P 1'
#
loop_
_entity.id
_entity.type
_entity.pdbx_description
1 polymer ?
#
loop_
_entity_poly.entity_id
_entity_poly.type
_entity_poly.pdbx_seq_one_letter_code
_entity_poly.pdbx_strand_id
1 'polypeptide(L)'
;MFRFNREQKVFNLNGIKVGGQAGEHPPLLIASMFHNKDRIVADRKGNFDRPKAVELIRKQEELSASTGIPSLVAMVANTAEEAKIYIDFYRETTGMPFGIDMWVAEKRAEATEYVAKLGLQDKFLYNSITPWDKDVKGQVRKLKDLGIRHVVVQAFDDQDQTPAGRLTSLERLLDQGAGDFETVIVDTSVMNLPATSFSLIANRLIEEKLGLPCGGAYSNGTHMWKDAKTIWSLDGFRAMDAVVQGMASVLWSDFNFYGPIVTAPRIFPAVAAAHVLLSTLLYDETKRIADNPDLPIRKYFGDFLGKLTAGAARK
;
A
#
# COMPACT_ATOMS: atom_id res chain seq x y z
N MET A 1 17.40 14.66 -4.77
CA MET A 1 17.23 13.20 -4.93
C MET A 1 15.79 12.78 -4.70
N PHE A 2 15.17 13.26 -3.63
CA PHE A 2 13.82 12.84 -3.24
C PHE A 2 12.70 13.76 -3.74
N ARG A 3 13.01 15.01 -4.04
CA ARG A 3 12.03 16.00 -4.43
C ARG A 3 11.77 15.97 -5.93
N PHE A 4 10.49 16.02 -6.29
CA PHE A 4 10.03 16.11 -7.68
C PHE A 4 9.71 17.57 -8.04
N ASN A 5 10.03 17.98 -9.27
CA ASN A 5 9.66 19.30 -9.80
C ASN A 5 8.17 19.35 -10.15
N ARG A 6 7.60 18.20 -10.53
CA ARG A 6 6.19 18.08 -10.81
C ARG A 6 5.39 18.10 -9.50
N GLU A 7 4.24 18.72 -9.51
CA GLU A 7 3.26 18.63 -8.44
C GLU A 7 2.86 17.17 -8.24
N GLN A 8 2.96 16.69 -7.00
CA GLN A 8 2.58 15.34 -6.63
C GLN A 8 1.14 15.36 -6.12
N LYS A 9 0.33 14.43 -6.61
CA LYS A 9 -1.06 14.29 -6.17
C LYS A 9 -1.12 13.72 -4.76
N VAL A 10 -2.00 14.26 -3.94
CA VAL A 10 -2.38 13.71 -2.64
C VAL A 10 -3.83 13.27 -2.74
N PHE A 11 -4.07 12.00 -2.57
CA PHE A 11 -5.41 11.44 -2.52
C PHE A 11 -5.88 11.23 -1.09
N ASN A 12 -7.21 11.29 -0.89
CA ASN A 12 -7.84 11.06 0.41
C ASN A 12 -8.75 9.82 0.33
N LEU A 13 -8.30 8.73 0.91
CA LEU A 13 -9.05 7.49 1.06
C LEU A 13 -9.70 7.48 2.44
N ASN A 14 -10.91 8.03 2.53
CA ASN A 14 -11.68 8.10 3.79
C ASN A 14 -10.84 8.57 4.99
N GLY A 15 -10.14 9.69 4.85
CA GLY A 15 -9.30 10.29 5.90
C GLY A 15 -7.81 9.89 5.83
N ILE A 16 -7.45 8.84 5.11
CA ILE A 16 -6.05 8.45 4.87
C ILE A 16 -5.52 9.23 3.67
N LYS A 17 -4.49 10.05 3.88
CA LYS A 17 -3.78 10.74 2.79
C LYS A 17 -2.70 9.83 2.21
N VAL A 18 -2.64 9.72 0.89
CA VAL A 18 -1.66 8.92 0.15
C VAL A 18 -1.04 9.76 -0.96
N GLY A 19 0.28 9.76 -1.06
CA GLY A 19 1.01 10.56 -2.04
C GLY A 19 1.53 11.87 -1.48
N GLY A 20 1.82 12.82 -2.36
CA GLY A 20 2.49 14.08 -2.06
C GLY A 20 3.99 14.02 -2.33
N GLN A 21 4.71 15.06 -1.97
CA GLN A 21 6.17 15.05 -2.05
C GLN A 21 6.75 14.07 -1.02
N ALA A 22 7.89 13.49 -1.32
CA ALA A 22 8.55 12.57 -0.41
C ALA A 22 8.60 13.12 1.02
N GLY A 23 8.20 12.32 2.00
CA GLY A 23 8.15 12.68 3.42
C GLY A 23 7.03 13.63 3.85
N GLU A 24 6.14 14.05 2.96
CA GLU A 24 4.98 14.88 3.29
C GLU A 24 3.94 14.06 4.06
N HIS A 25 3.69 12.86 3.61
CA HIS A 25 2.86 11.88 4.30
C HIS A 25 3.63 10.57 4.50
N PRO A 26 3.41 9.85 5.61
CA PRO A 26 3.95 8.50 5.76
C PRO A 26 3.28 7.55 4.75
N PRO A 27 3.99 6.50 4.29
CA PRO A 27 3.42 5.56 3.34
C PRO A 27 2.26 4.78 3.97
N LEU A 28 1.22 4.51 3.18
CA LEU A 28 0.10 3.66 3.59
C LEU A 28 0.56 2.19 3.64
N LEU A 29 0.42 1.54 4.79
CA LEU A 29 0.68 0.11 4.94
C LEU A 29 -0.59 -0.70 4.71
N ILE A 30 -0.56 -1.60 3.71
CA ILE A 30 -1.68 -2.45 3.35
C ILE A 30 -1.37 -3.90 3.74
N ALA A 31 -2.10 -4.42 4.73
CA ALA A 31 -2.00 -5.82 5.15
C ALA A 31 -2.73 -6.76 4.20
N SER A 32 -2.26 -7.99 4.05
CA SER A 32 -3.11 -9.08 3.55
C SER A 32 -3.63 -9.93 4.71
N MET A 33 -4.93 -10.30 4.63
CA MET A 33 -5.62 -11.14 5.60
C MET A 33 -6.45 -12.20 4.88
N PHE A 34 -6.66 -13.35 5.49
CA PHE A 34 -7.41 -14.49 4.91
C PHE A 34 -6.78 -15.13 3.68
N HIS A 35 -5.47 -14.94 3.46
CA HIS A 35 -4.77 -15.59 2.34
C HIS A 35 -4.68 -17.12 2.50
N ASN A 36 -4.30 -17.83 1.43
CA ASN A 36 -4.35 -19.31 1.37
C ASN A 36 -3.55 -20.06 2.46
N LYS A 37 -2.59 -19.41 3.12
CA LYS A 37 -1.76 -19.97 4.19
C LYS A 37 -1.96 -19.24 5.51
N ASP A 38 -3.00 -18.43 5.61
CA ASP A 38 -3.32 -17.72 6.83
C ASP A 38 -3.82 -18.71 7.89
N ARG A 39 -3.16 -18.74 9.04
CA ARG A 39 -3.46 -19.69 10.10
C ARG A 39 -4.82 -19.50 10.76
N ILE A 40 -5.42 -18.33 10.59
CA ILE A 40 -6.76 -18.06 11.11
C ILE A 40 -7.87 -18.62 10.21
N VAL A 41 -7.56 -18.97 8.95
CA VAL A 41 -8.54 -19.54 8.00
C VAL A 41 -8.66 -21.04 8.21
N ALA A 42 -9.85 -21.49 8.58
CA ALA A 42 -10.13 -22.90 8.80
C ALA A 42 -10.43 -23.66 7.49
N ASP A 43 -11.16 -23.00 6.57
CA ASP A 43 -11.51 -23.58 5.26
C ASP A 43 -11.80 -22.47 4.23
N ARG A 44 -12.13 -22.87 3.00
CA ARG A 44 -12.48 -21.98 1.89
C ARG A 44 -14.01 -21.78 1.72
N LYS A 45 -14.74 -21.90 2.82
CA LYS A 45 -16.18 -21.58 2.91
C LYS A 45 -16.45 -20.33 3.76
N GLY A 46 -15.39 -19.58 4.11
CA GLY A 46 -15.47 -18.39 4.93
C GLY A 46 -15.39 -18.66 6.45
N ASN A 47 -15.02 -19.88 6.86
CA ASN A 47 -14.82 -20.20 8.27
C ASN A 47 -13.41 -19.81 8.71
N PHE A 48 -13.31 -19.04 9.79
CA PHE A 48 -12.04 -18.56 10.34
C PHE A 48 -12.15 -18.26 11.83
N ASP A 49 -11.01 -18.14 12.49
CA ASP A 49 -10.91 -17.75 13.90
C ASP A 49 -11.21 -16.25 14.07
N ARG A 50 -12.50 -15.92 14.31
CA ARG A 50 -12.98 -14.54 14.47
C ARG A 50 -12.31 -13.81 15.63
N PRO A 51 -12.18 -14.35 16.86
CA PRO A 51 -11.46 -13.70 17.95
C PRO A 51 -10.03 -13.32 17.56
N LYS A 52 -9.28 -14.23 16.94
CA LYS A 52 -7.91 -13.97 16.50
C LYS A 52 -7.85 -12.93 15.37
N ALA A 53 -8.80 -12.94 14.48
CA ALA A 53 -8.93 -11.93 13.42
C ALA A 53 -9.14 -10.53 13.99
N VAL A 54 -10.02 -10.38 14.99
CA VAL A 54 -10.24 -9.11 15.71
C VAL A 54 -8.95 -8.67 16.40
N GLU A 55 -8.25 -9.55 17.11
CA GLU A 55 -6.98 -9.24 17.77
C GLU A 55 -5.94 -8.67 16.78
N LEU A 56 -5.81 -9.28 15.60
CA LEU A 56 -4.86 -8.86 14.58
C LEU A 56 -5.21 -7.47 14.01
N ILE A 57 -6.49 -7.21 13.72
CA ILE A 57 -6.96 -5.91 13.24
C ILE A 57 -6.69 -4.84 14.30
N ARG A 58 -7.06 -5.07 15.57
CA ARG A 58 -6.82 -4.14 16.66
C ARG A 58 -5.34 -3.85 16.86
N LYS A 59 -4.50 -4.89 16.77
CA LYS A 59 -3.04 -4.73 16.87
C LYS A 59 -2.48 -3.85 15.75
N GLN A 60 -2.97 -3.99 14.52
CA GLN A 60 -2.57 -3.12 13.43
C GLN A 60 -3.03 -1.67 13.67
N GLU A 61 -4.26 -1.45 14.13
CA GLU A 61 -4.78 -0.12 14.47
C GLU A 61 -3.95 0.56 15.58
N GLU A 62 -3.58 -0.18 16.64
CA GLU A 62 -2.70 0.31 17.72
C GLU A 62 -1.33 0.75 17.18
N LEU A 63 -0.73 -0.08 16.30
CA LEU A 63 0.55 0.22 15.70
C LEU A 63 0.46 1.43 14.76
N SER A 64 -0.59 1.52 13.98
CA SER A 64 -0.86 2.69 13.14
C SER A 64 -0.96 3.97 13.97
N ALA A 65 -1.77 3.96 15.02
CA ALA A 65 -1.94 5.10 15.92
C ALA A 65 -0.63 5.48 16.64
N SER A 66 0.12 4.51 17.15
CA SER A 66 1.37 4.76 17.88
C SER A 66 2.48 5.27 16.98
N THR A 67 2.64 4.70 15.79
CA THR A 67 3.73 5.08 14.86
C THR A 67 3.41 6.28 13.99
N GLY A 68 2.12 6.60 13.77
CA GLY A 68 1.67 7.60 12.80
C GLY A 68 1.69 7.09 11.36
N ILE A 69 1.95 5.80 11.13
CA ILE A 69 1.93 5.19 9.80
C ILE A 69 0.49 4.72 9.51
N PRO A 70 -0.20 5.29 8.50
CA PRO A 70 -1.57 4.88 8.18
C PRO A 70 -1.62 3.44 7.67
N SER A 71 -2.77 2.78 7.86
CA SER A 71 -2.93 1.41 7.40
C SER A 71 -4.36 1.04 7.02
N LEU A 72 -4.48 0.01 6.19
CA LEU A 72 -5.72 -0.70 5.89
C LEU A 72 -5.46 -2.20 5.70
N VAL A 73 -6.53 -2.98 5.57
CA VAL A 73 -6.47 -4.42 5.29
C VAL A 73 -7.03 -4.70 3.91
N ALA A 74 -6.28 -5.44 3.07
CA ALA A 74 -6.76 -6.07 1.86
C ALA A 74 -7.10 -7.55 2.19
N MET A 75 -8.38 -7.89 2.14
CA MET A 75 -8.85 -9.23 2.43
C MET A 75 -8.76 -10.11 1.19
N VAL A 76 -8.03 -11.21 1.28
CA VAL A 76 -7.84 -12.15 0.18
C VAL A 76 -9.00 -13.13 0.15
N ALA A 77 -9.70 -13.22 -0.98
CA ALA A 77 -10.80 -14.15 -1.18
C ALA A 77 -10.70 -14.86 -2.53
N ASN A 78 -11.11 -16.13 -2.57
CA ASN A 78 -11.13 -16.93 -3.80
C ASN A 78 -12.52 -16.97 -4.46
N THR A 79 -13.56 -16.72 -3.67
CA THR A 79 -14.96 -16.69 -4.14
C THR A 79 -15.66 -15.41 -3.68
N ALA A 80 -16.74 -15.06 -4.36
CA ALA A 80 -17.54 -13.91 -3.96
C ALA A 80 -18.22 -14.12 -2.59
N GLU A 81 -18.56 -15.37 -2.26
CA GLU A 81 -19.15 -15.76 -0.98
C GLU A 81 -18.16 -15.56 0.17
N GLU A 82 -16.90 -16.01 0.00
CA GLU A 82 -15.83 -15.70 0.98
C GLU A 82 -15.69 -14.18 1.16
N ALA A 83 -15.62 -13.42 0.06
CA ALA A 83 -15.49 -11.97 0.11
C ALA A 83 -16.63 -11.31 0.89
N LYS A 84 -17.88 -11.70 0.67
CA LYS A 84 -19.06 -11.18 1.41
C LYS A 84 -18.93 -11.42 2.91
N ILE A 85 -18.55 -12.65 3.32
CA ILE A 85 -18.36 -13.00 4.73
C ILE A 85 -17.25 -12.14 5.36
N TYR A 86 -16.13 -11.93 4.66
CA TYR A 86 -15.02 -11.13 5.16
C TYR A 86 -15.37 -9.64 5.22
N ILE A 87 -16.10 -9.10 4.24
CA ILE A 87 -16.59 -7.73 4.24
C ILE A 87 -17.53 -7.49 5.44
N ASP A 88 -18.50 -8.39 5.67
CA ASP A 88 -19.43 -8.28 6.78
C ASP A 88 -18.69 -8.32 8.12
N PHE A 89 -17.78 -9.28 8.28
CA PHE A 89 -16.95 -9.34 9.48
C PHE A 89 -16.11 -8.08 9.70
N TYR A 90 -15.47 -7.56 8.64
CA TYR A 90 -14.59 -6.40 8.75
C TYR A 90 -15.34 -5.15 9.14
N ARG A 91 -16.47 -4.84 8.48
CA ARG A 91 -17.31 -3.67 8.79
C ARG A 91 -17.94 -3.72 10.19
N GLU A 92 -18.17 -4.92 10.76
CA GLU A 92 -18.63 -5.12 12.13
C GLU A 92 -17.50 -4.93 13.16
N THR A 93 -16.26 -5.17 12.74
CA THR A 93 -15.08 -5.11 13.63
C THR A 93 -14.48 -3.71 13.71
N THR A 94 -14.43 -3.00 12.57
CA THR A 94 -13.75 -1.70 12.48
C THR A 94 -14.44 -0.77 11.48
N GLY A 95 -14.22 0.55 11.68
CA GLY A 95 -14.65 1.58 10.73
C GLY A 95 -13.61 1.95 9.68
N MET A 96 -12.44 1.31 9.69
CA MET A 96 -11.32 1.64 8.80
C MET A 96 -11.59 1.26 7.33
N PRO A 97 -10.94 1.94 6.36
CA PRO A 97 -10.94 1.52 4.97
C PRO A 97 -10.39 0.11 4.79
N PHE A 98 -10.78 -0.53 3.70
CA PHE A 98 -10.36 -1.88 3.35
C PHE A 98 -10.25 -2.08 1.84
N GLY A 99 -9.53 -3.11 1.43
CA GLY A 99 -9.50 -3.63 0.06
C GLY A 99 -9.95 -5.08 0.01
N ILE A 100 -10.26 -5.54 -1.20
CA ILE A 100 -10.45 -6.96 -1.52
C ILE A 100 -9.41 -7.35 -2.54
N ASP A 101 -8.67 -8.41 -2.26
CA ASP A 101 -7.68 -8.98 -3.16
C ASP A 101 -8.22 -10.29 -3.75
N MET A 102 -8.61 -10.24 -5.03
CA MET A 102 -9.18 -11.38 -5.74
C MET A 102 -8.57 -11.48 -7.13
N TRP A 103 -8.01 -12.62 -7.42
CA TRP A 103 -7.36 -12.89 -8.69
C TRP A 103 -8.33 -12.98 -9.87
N VAL A 104 -9.51 -13.59 -9.66
CA VAL A 104 -10.51 -13.83 -10.72
C VAL A 104 -11.37 -12.58 -10.91
N ALA A 105 -11.32 -11.96 -12.09
CA ALA A 105 -11.98 -10.70 -12.41
C ALA A 105 -13.50 -10.73 -12.19
N GLU A 106 -14.17 -11.81 -12.62
CA GLU A 106 -15.61 -11.97 -12.46
C GLU A 106 -16.01 -12.02 -10.98
N LYS A 107 -15.23 -12.73 -10.15
CA LYS A 107 -15.47 -12.83 -8.70
C LYS A 107 -15.18 -11.51 -7.98
N ARG A 108 -14.14 -10.80 -8.41
CA ARG A 108 -13.84 -9.45 -7.94
C ARG A 108 -14.98 -8.48 -8.25
N ALA A 109 -15.59 -8.58 -9.44
CA ALA A 109 -16.75 -7.78 -9.82
C ALA A 109 -17.97 -8.08 -8.93
N GLU A 110 -18.29 -9.35 -8.66
CA GLU A 110 -19.40 -9.76 -7.76
C GLU A 110 -19.20 -9.22 -6.33
N ALA A 111 -17.95 -9.28 -5.80
CA ALA A 111 -17.61 -8.73 -4.49
C ALA A 111 -17.75 -7.19 -4.46
N THR A 112 -17.37 -6.51 -5.55
CA THR A 112 -17.50 -5.06 -5.68
C THR A 112 -18.97 -4.61 -5.73
N GLU A 113 -19.84 -5.35 -6.43
CA GLU A 113 -21.29 -5.12 -6.41
C GLU A 113 -21.86 -5.24 -4.99
N TYR A 114 -21.35 -6.19 -4.21
CA TYR A 114 -21.76 -6.33 -2.81
C TYR A 114 -21.33 -5.15 -1.95
N VAL A 115 -20.08 -4.64 -2.13
CA VAL A 115 -19.61 -3.41 -1.48
C VAL A 115 -20.52 -2.24 -1.81
N ALA A 116 -20.88 -2.05 -3.10
CA ALA A 116 -21.76 -0.98 -3.53
C ALA A 116 -23.17 -1.09 -2.92
N LYS A 117 -23.73 -2.32 -2.87
CA LYS A 117 -25.01 -2.60 -2.22
C LYS A 117 -25.03 -2.23 -0.73
N LEU A 118 -23.90 -2.35 -0.05
CA LEU A 118 -23.75 -2.00 1.37
C LEU A 118 -23.47 -0.51 1.60
N GLY A 119 -23.27 0.30 0.55
CA GLY A 119 -22.93 1.72 0.68
C GLY A 119 -21.52 1.97 1.22
N LEU A 120 -20.55 1.07 0.92
CA LEU A 120 -19.20 1.11 1.48
C LEU A 120 -18.15 1.67 0.50
N GLN A 121 -18.56 2.31 -0.59
CA GLN A 121 -17.68 2.78 -1.67
C GLN A 121 -16.61 3.76 -1.17
N ASP A 122 -16.91 4.61 -0.19
CA ASP A 122 -15.99 5.60 0.38
C ASP A 122 -14.85 4.98 1.19
N LYS A 123 -15.02 3.74 1.64
CA LYS A 123 -14.04 2.99 2.44
C LYS A 123 -13.36 1.87 1.65
N PHE A 124 -13.77 1.66 0.41
CA PHE A 124 -13.32 0.53 -0.38
C PHE A 124 -12.25 0.94 -1.37
N LEU A 125 -11.08 0.32 -1.25
CA LEU A 125 -10.01 0.38 -2.24
C LEU A 125 -10.11 -0.83 -3.17
N TYR A 126 -10.55 -0.59 -4.41
CA TYR A 126 -10.61 -1.64 -5.44
C TYR A 126 -9.19 -2.07 -5.83
N ASN A 127 -8.85 -3.33 -5.65
CA ASN A 127 -7.55 -3.89 -5.97
C ASN A 127 -7.70 -5.10 -6.90
N SER A 128 -7.44 -4.88 -8.19
CA SER A 128 -6.93 -3.78 -8.95
C SER A 128 -7.48 -3.77 -10.39
N ILE A 129 -7.27 -2.68 -11.11
CA ILE A 129 -7.35 -2.63 -12.57
C ILE A 129 -5.99 -3.07 -13.09
N THR A 130 -5.96 -4.09 -13.95
CA THR A 130 -4.72 -4.76 -14.37
C THR A 130 -4.52 -4.76 -15.88
N PRO A 131 -3.29 -4.86 -16.39
CA PRO A 131 -3.04 -5.00 -17.83
C PRO A 131 -3.54 -6.33 -18.41
N TRP A 132 -3.89 -7.30 -17.55
CA TRP A 132 -4.45 -8.59 -17.97
C TRP A 132 -5.98 -8.61 -18.06
N ASP A 133 -6.65 -7.55 -17.61
CA ASP A 133 -8.10 -7.43 -17.72
C ASP A 133 -8.49 -7.28 -19.22
N LYS A 134 -9.38 -8.14 -19.71
CA LYS A 134 -9.73 -8.24 -21.14
C LYS A 134 -10.46 -7.00 -21.68
N ASP A 135 -11.23 -6.33 -20.82
CA ASP A 135 -12.02 -5.15 -21.14
C ASP A 135 -11.88 -4.10 -20.03
N VAL A 136 -10.77 -3.39 -20.03
CA VAL A 136 -10.49 -2.33 -19.05
C VAL A 136 -11.53 -1.20 -19.14
N LYS A 137 -11.93 -0.79 -20.35
CA LYS A 137 -12.96 0.28 -20.54
C LYS A 137 -14.30 -0.12 -19.94
N GLY A 138 -14.75 -1.34 -20.18
CA GLY A 138 -15.98 -1.87 -19.60
C GLY A 138 -15.89 -1.99 -18.08
N GLN A 139 -14.76 -2.45 -17.55
CA GLN A 139 -14.50 -2.52 -16.12
C GLN A 139 -14.54 -1.13 -15.48
N VAL A 140 -13.85 -0.13 -16.03
CA VAL A 140 -13.87 1.26 -15.55
C VAL A 140 -15.29 1.82 -15.52
N ARG A 141 -16.06 1.61 -16.60
CA ARG A 141 -17.47 2.03 -16.65
C ARG A 141 -18.27 1.39 -15.53
N LYS A 142 -18.19 0.07 -15.38
CA LYS A 142 -18.90 -0.67 -14.33
C LYS A 142 -18.53 -0.17 -12.92
N LEU A 143 -17.25 0.08 -12.65
CA LEU A 143 -16.81 0.59 -11.36
C LEU A 143 -17.39 1.98 -11.07
N LYS A 144 -17.42 2.87 -12.07
CA LYS A 144 -18.06 4.19 -11.97
C LYS A 144 -19.56 4.10 -11.74
N ASP A 145 -20.26 3.22 -12.45
CA ASP A 145 -21.70 2.98 -12.29
C ASP A 145 -22.03 2.46 -10.88
N LEU A 146 -21.13 1.69 -10.26
CA LEU A 146 -21.24 1.23 -8.87
C LEU A 146 -20.82 2.30 -7.84
N GLY A 147 -20.37 3.46 -8.28
CA GLY A 147 -19.91 4.55 -7.40
C GLY A 147 -18.57 4.28 -6.71
N ILE A 148 -17.74 3.38 -7.25
CA ILE A 148 -16.38 3.12 -6.71
C ILE A 148 -15.51 4.34 -6.94
N ARG A 149 -14.79 4.78 -5.90
CA ARG A 149 -14.03 6.02 -5.88
C ARG A 149 -12.51 5.80 -5.84
N HIS A 150 -12.06 4.70 -5.24
CA HIS A 150 -10.65 4.46 -4.92
C HIS A 150 -10.19 3.18 -5.60
N VAL A 151 -9.14 3.29 -6.42
CA VAL A 151 -8.62 2.15 -7.20
C VAL A 151 -7.10 2.03 -7.11
N VAL A 152 -6.63 0.79 -7.14
CA VAL A 152 -5.25 0.45 -7.47
C VAL A 152 -5.18 0.16 -8.96
N VAL A 153 -4.22 0.78 -9.66
CA VAL A 153 -3.90 0.47 -11.06
C VAL A 153 -2.56 -0.24 -11.09
N GLN A 154 -2.53 -1.45 -11.62
CA GLN A 154 -1.32 -2.25 -11.64
C GLN A 154 -0.50 -1.99 -12.91
N ALA A 155 0.70 -1.44 -12.73
CA ALA A 155 1.63 -1.12 -13.80
C ALA A 155 2.63 -2.27 -14.00
N PHE A 156 2.41 -3.10 -15.03
CA PHE A 156 3.29 -4.22 -15.36
C PHE A 156 3.18 -4.56 -16.85
N ASP A 157 4.28 -4.97 -17.44
CA ASP A 157 4.33 -5.50 -18.81
C ASP A 157 5.15 -6.80 -18.82
N ASP A 158 4.53 -7.89 -19.29
CA ASP A 158 5.20 -9.20 -19.33
C ASP A 158 6.36 -9.23 -20.34
N GLN A 159 6.32 -8.38 -21.37
CA GLN A 159 7.34 -8.31 -22.43
C GLN A 159 8.46 -7.34 -22.06
N ASP A 160 8.15 -6.29 -21.30
CA ASP A 160 9.13 -5.31 -20.82
C ASP A 160 8.96 -5.06 -19.34
N GLN A 161 9.66 -5.82 -18.51
CA GLN A 161 9.61 -5.70 -17.04
C GLN A 161 10.50 -4.57 -16.48
N THR A 162 11.09 -3.74 -17.34
CA THR A 162 11.88 -2.59 -16.93
C THR A 162 11.00 -1.49 -16.31
N PRO A 163 11.58 -0.51 -15.63
CA PRO A 163 10.82 0.65 -15.14
C PRO A 163 10.09 1.41 -16.26
N ALA A 164 10.68 1.49 -17.47
CA ALA A 164 10.05 2.13 -18.63
C ALA A 164 8.84 1.34 -19.15
N GLY A 165 8.96 0.00 -19.22
CA GLY A 165 7.84 -0.87 -19.61
C GLY A 165 6.65 -0.75 -18.65
N ARG A 166 6.91 -0.66 -17.32
CA ARG A 166 5.86 -0.40 -16.32
C ARG A 166 5.15 0.93 -16.54
N LEU A 167 5.89 2.00 -16.82
CA LEU A 167 5.30 3.30 -17.14
C LEU A 167 4.45 3.22 -18.41
N THR A 168 4.96 2.62 -19.48
CA THR A 168 4.21 2.45 -20.75
C THR A 168 2.93 1.62 -20.54
N SER A 169 2.99 0.57 -19.73
CA SER A 169 1.81 -0.21 -19.37
C SER A 169 0.78 0.61 -18.61
N LEU A 170 1.23 1.42 -17.65
CA LEU A 170 0.35 2.34 -16.92
C LEU A 170 -0.32 3.35 -17.87
N GLU A 171 0.43 3.99 -18.76
CA GLU A 171 -0.09 4.97 -19.71
C GLU A 171 -1.21 4.34 -20.56
N ARG A 172 -1.05 3.10 -21.05
CA ARG A 172 -2.09 2.37 -21.78
C ARG A 172 -3.36 2.14 -20.95
N LEU A 173 -3.24 1.91 -19.64
CA LEU A 173 -4.41 1.75 -18.75
C LEU A 173 -5.09 3.10 -18.49
N LEU A 174 -4.31 4.17 -18.31
CA LEU A 174 -4.83 5.53 -18.13
C LEU A 174 -5.60 5.99 -19.38
N ASP A 175 -5.12 5.70 -20.59
CA ASP A 175 -5.82 5.97 -21.86
C ASP A 175 -7.15 5.22 -21.98
N GLN A 176 -7.35 4.19 -21.19
CA GLN A 176 -8.61 3.44 -21.10
C GLN A 176 -9.52 3.92 -19.95
N GLY A 177 -9.14 5.01 -19.28
CA GLY A 177 -9.91 5.63 -18.21
C GLY A 177 -9.57 5.14 -16.80
N ALA A 178 -8.53 4.32 -16.62
CA ALA A 178 -8.13 3.84 -15.29
C ALA A 178 -7.67 4.97 -14.35
N GLY A 179 -7.42 6.17 -14.89
CA GLY A 179 -7.07 7.37 -14.14
C GLY A 179 -8.25 8.23 -13.65
N ASP A 180 -9.48 7.89 -14.05
CA ASP A 180 -10.65 8.74 -13.85
C ASP A 180 -11.41 8.43 -12.54
N PHE A 181 -10.71 8.22 -11.44
CA PHE A 181 -11.28 7.97 -10.11
C PHE A 181 -10.80 9.05 -9.12
N GLU A 182 -11.50 9.18 -8.00
CA GLU A 182 -11.13 10.15 -6.96
C GLU A 182 -9.77 9.83 -6.34
N THR A 183 -9.43 8.54 -6.20
CA THR A 183 -8.13 8.07 -5.75
C THR A 183 -7.59 7.04 -6.75
N VAL A 184 -6.39 7.28 -7.25
CA VAL A 184 -5.65 6.37 -8.12
C VAL A 184 -4.27 6.18 -7.53
N ILE A 185 -3.98 4.98 -7.01
CA ILE A 185 -2.64 4.61 -6.57
C ILE A 185 -2.08 3.53 -7.50
N VAL A 186 -0.78 3.61 -7.79
CA VAL A 186 -0.15 2.77 -8.81
C VAL A 186 0.72 1.70 -8.17
N ASP A 187 0.32 0.42 -8.32
CA ASP A 187 1.17 -0.72 -7.96
C ASP A 187 2.11 -1.06 -9.12
N THR A 188 3.40 -0.82 -8.93
CA THR A 188 4.44 -1.09 -9.93
C THR A 188 4.91 -2.54 -9.96
N SER A 189 4.22 -3.42 -9.30
CA SER A 189 4.39 -4.88 -9.32
C SER A 189 5.78 -5.39 -8.93
N VAL A 190 5.84 -6.19 -7.88
CA VAL A 190 7.09 -6.81 -7.40
C VAL A 190 7.04 -8.31 -7.62
N MET A 191 7.91 -8.83 -8.49
CA MET A 191 7.93 -10.24 -8.90
C MET A 191 8.95 -11.09 -8.12
N ASN A 192 10.04 -10.49 -7.64
CA ASN A 192 11.08 -11.14 -6.84
C ASN A 192 11.96 -10.09 -6.15
N LEU A 193 12.85 -10.50 -5.28
CA LEU A 193 13.68 -9.58 -4.49
C LEU A 193 14.56 -8.66 -5.36
N PRO A 194 15.33 -9.14 -6.37
CA PRO A 194 16.08 -8.25 -7.26
C PRO A 194 15.19 -7.27 -8.04
N ALA A 195 14.04 -7.71 -8.53
CA ALA A 195 13.10 -6.87 -9.29
C ALA A 195 12.41 -5.80 -8.44
N THR A 196 12.53 -5.86 -7.11
CA THR A 196 12.08 -4.78 -6.21
C THR A 196 12.71 -3.44 -6.59
N SER A 197 13.99 -3.44 -6.99
CA SER A 197 14.66 -2.22 -7.45
C SER A 197 14.02 -1.63 -8.71
N PHE A 198 13.57 -2.46 -9.65
CA PHE A 198 12.86 -1.99 -10.84
C PHE A 198 11.49 -1.39 -10.50
N SER A 199 10.77 -1.96 -9.53
CA SER A 199 9.55 -1.38 -9.00
C SER A 199 9.82 0.01 -8.39
N LEU A 200 10.82 0.14 -7.55
CA LEU A 200 11.18 1.43 -6.91
C LEU A 200 11.62 2.50 -7.93
N ILE A 201 12.39 2.10 -8.95
CA ILE A 201 12.78 3.02 -10.03
C ILE A 201 11.55 3.41 -10.88
N ALA A 202 10.61 2.48 -11.09
CA ALA A 202 9.36 2.77 -11.78
C ALA A 202 8.48 3.74 -10.98
N ASN A 203 8.40 3.60 -9.64
CA ASN A 203 7.73 4.57 -8.78
C ASN A 203 8.25 5.98 -9.05
N ARG A 204 9.57 6.16 -8.90
CA ARG A 204 10.21 7.44 -9.17
C ARG A 204 9.88 7.99 -10.55
N LEU A 205 9.94 7.15 -11.58
CA LEU A 205 9.69 7.56 -12.97
C LEU A 205 8.23 8.02 -13.17
N ILE A 206 7.27 7.31 -12.56
CA ILE A 206 5.84 7.63 -12.63
C ILE A 206 5.54 8.91 -11.85
N GLU A 207 6.06 9.06 -10.65
CA GLU A 207 5.95 10.28 -9.85
C GLU A 207 6.52 11.48 -10.60
N GLU A 208 7.71 11.35 -11.20
CA GLU A 208 8.35 12.41 -11.97
C GLU A 208 7.55 12.80 -13.22
N LYS A 209 6.95 11.83 -13.92
CA LYS A 209 6.22 12.07 -15.16
C LYS A 209 4.74 12.38 -14.96
N LEU A 210 4.07 11.72 -14.03
CA LEU A 210 2.61 11.75 -13.89
C LEU A 210 2.15 12.36 -12.56
N GLY A 211 3.02 12.41 -11.55
CA GLY A 211 2.68 12.89 -10.21
C GLY A 211 1.67 12.01 -9.48
N LEU A 212 1.60 10.72 -9.83
CA LEU A 212 0.68 9.75 -9.22
C LEU A 212 1.37 9.02 -8.06
N PRO A 213 0.70 8.81 -6.93
CA PRO A 213 1.22 8.00 -5.83
C PRO A 213 1.51 6.57 -6.26
N CYS A 214 2.70 6.10 -5.93
CA CYS A 214 3.21 4.81 -6.34
C CYS A 214 3.60 3.94 -5.15
N GLY A 215 3.59 2.63 -5.38
CA GLY A 215 4.00 1.64 -4.40
C GLY A 215 4.05 0.24 -4.99
N GLY A 216 4.00 -0.76 -4.13
CA GLY A 216 4.03 -2.14 -4.60
C GLY A 216 3.86 -3.18 -3.51
N ALA A 217 3.70 -4.43 -3.93
CA ALA A 217 3.64 -5.58 -3.03
C ALA A 217 5.05 -6.09 -2.67
N TYR A 218 5.80 -5.32 -1.88
CA TYR A 218 7.20 -5.63 -1.53
C TYR A 218 7.35 -6.93 -0.75
N SER A 219 6.31 -7.36 -0.05
CA SER A 219 6.26 -8.69 0.55
C SER A 219 6.40 -9.82 -0.48
N ASN A 220 5.97 -9.63 -1.73
CA ASN A 220 6.19 -10.62 -2.78
C ASN A 220 7.68 -10.79 -3.04
N GLY A 221 8.45 -9.71 -3.12
CA GLY A 221 9.90 -9.76 -3.31
C GLY A 221 10.59 -10.66 -2.28
N THR A 222 10.20 -10.55 -1.02
CA THR A 222 10.83 -11.29 0.08
C THR A 222 10.27 -12.71 0.25
N HIS A 223 8.93 -12.87 0.20
CA HIS A 223 8.28 -14.17 0.46
C HIS A 223 8.38 -15.15 -0.71
N MET A 224 8.59 -14.69 -1.93
CA MET A 224 8.79 -15.57 -3.08
C MET A 224 10.20 -16.20 -3.11
N TRP A 225 11.17 -15.63 -2.40
CA TRP A 225 12.46 -16.28 -2.22
C TRP A 225 12.36 -17.36 -1.14
N LYS A 226 12.04 -18.58 -1.59
CA LYS A 226 11.73 -19.72 -0.69
C LYS A 226 12.92 -20.13 0.18
N ASP A 227 14.13 -19.99 -0.33
CA ASP A 227 15.36 -20.45 0.35
C ASP A 227 15.86 -19.49 1.44
N ALA A 228 15.35 -18.26 1.48
CA ALA A 228 15.82 -17.24 2.42
C ALA A 228 15.79 -17.71 3.89
N LYS A 229 14.74 -18.45 4.27
CA LYS A 229 14.60 -18.99 5.65
C LYS A 229 15.57 -20.13 5.94
N THR A 230 15.96 -20.87 4.95
CA THR A 230 16.95 -21.96 5.06
C THR A 230 18.36 -21.40 5.12
N ILE A 231 18.65 -20.38 4.30
CA ILE A 231 19.99 -19.77 4.20
C ILE A 231 20.27 -18.87 5.42
N TRP A 232 19.28 -18.06 5.84
CA TRP A 232 19.46 -17.00 6.83
C TRP A 232 18.65 -17.19 8.12
N SER A 233 18.05 -18.36 8.32
CA SER A 233 17.09 -18.60 9.40
C SER A 233 15.80 -17.77 9.28
N LEU A 234 14.85 -18.04 10.20
CA LEU A 234 13.61 -17.26 10.26
C LEU A 234 13.85 -15.80 10.66
N ASP A 235 14.79 -15.56 11.57
CA ASP A 235 15.11 -14.21 12.05
C ASP A 235 15.86 -13.41 10.98
N GLY A 236 16.76 -14.04 10.22
CA GLY A 236 17.39 -13.42 9.06
C GLY A 236 16.37 -13.06 7.98
N PHE A 237 15.40 -13.94 7.70
CA PHE A 237 14.28 -13.63 6.81
C PHE A 237 13.45 -12.44 7.31
N ARG A 238 13.13 -12.40 8.60
CA ARG A 238 12.37 -11.29 9.21
C ARG A 238 13.11 -9.96 9.10
N ALA A 239 14.43 -9.98 9.33
CA ALA A 239 15.28 -8.79 9.18
C ALA A 239 15.32 -8.30 7.74
N MET A 240 15.52 -9.20 6.77
CA MET A 240 15.48 -8.88 5.34
C MET A 240 14.14 -8.28 4.92
N ASP A 241 13.03 -8.89 5.34
CA ASP A 241 11.68 -8.42 5.01
C ASP A 241 11.43 -7.00 5.56
N ALA A 242 11.82 -6.74 6.82
CA ALA A 242 11.72 -5.42 7.43
C ALA A 242 12.60 -4.38 6.71
N VAL A 243 13.82 -4.73 6.33
CA VAL A 243 14.72 -3.87 5.56
C VAL A 243 14.13 -3.49 4.21
N VAL A 244 13.58 -4.45 3.47
CA VAL A 244 12.97 -4.18 2.15
C VAL A 244 11.78 -3.23 2.27
N GLN A 245 10.91 -3.41 3.26
CA GLN A 245 9.77 -2.51 3.50
C GLN A 245 10.23 -1.10 3.91
N GLY A 246 11.23 -1.00 4.77
CA GLY A 246 11.82 0.29 5.18
C GLY A 246 12.51 0.99 4.02
N MET A 247 13.30 0.27 3.22
CA MET A 247 13.95 0.83 2.03
C MET A 247 12.93 1.32 1.01
N ALA A 248 11.86 0.58 0.75
CA ALA A 248 10.79 1.00 -0.13
C ALA A 248 10.20 2.34 0.33
N SER A 249 9.95 2.48 1.63
CA SER A 249 9.40 3.70 2.22
C SER A 249 10.34 4.92 2.14
N VAL A 250 11.64 4.71 2.02
CA VAL A 250 12.63 5.77 1.74
C VAL A 250 12.73 6.05 0.23
N LEU A 251 12.57 5.02 -0.60
CA LEU A 251 12.81 5.07 -2.04
C LEU A 251 11.49 5.12 -2.83
N TRP A 252 10.80 6.27 -2.76
CA TRP A 252 9.65 6.61 -3.64
C TRP A 252 8.46 5.66 -3.53
N SER A 253 8.10 5.20 -2.33
CA SER A 253 6.91 4.42 -2.15
C SER A 253 5.91 5.11 -1.22
N ASP A 254 4.75 5.47 -1.74
CA ASP A 254 3.64 6.07 -1.00
C ASP A 254 2.75 5.02 -0.33
N PHE A 255 2.86 3.77 -0.72
CA PHE A 255 2.19 2.65 -0.06
C PHE A 255 2.92 1.33 -0.24
N ASN A 256 2.80 0.45 0.75
CA ASN A 256 3.39 -0.89 0.71
C ASN A 256 2.32 -1.94 1.01
N PHE A 257 2.08 -2.89 0.08
CA PHE A 257 1.47 -4.16 0.45
C PHE A 257 2.51 -4.98 1.22
N TYR A 258 2.44 -4.92 2.54
CA TYR A 258 3.49 -5.47 3.41
C TYR A 258 3.33 -6.97 3.72
N GLY A 259 2.25 -7.59 3.21
CA GLY A 259 1.96 -9.01 3.38
C GLY A 259 1.10 -9.32 4.59
N PRO A 260 1.26 -10.50 5.22
CA PRO A 260 0.36 -10.96 6.25
C PRO A 260 0.23 -10.00 7.44
N ILE A 261 -0.99 -9.71 7.88
CA ILE A 261 -1.29 -8.79 8.99
C ILE A 261 -0.53 -9.16 10.29
N VAL A 262 -0.29 -10.44 10.53
CA VAL A 262 0.48 -10.94 11.68
C VAL A 262 1.91 -10.38 11.72
N THR A 263 2.42 -9.82 10.63
CA THR A 263 3.76 -9.24 10.54
C THR A 263 3.82 -7.77 10.93
N ALA A 264 2.69 -7.13 11.16
CA ALA A 264 2.59 -5.73 11.55
C ALA A 264 3.56 -5.31 12.69
N PRO A 265 3.75 -6.10 13.78
CA PRO A 265 4.65 -5.72 14.88
C PRO A 265 6.10 -5.49 14.46
N ARG A 266 6.57 -6.05 13.34
CA ARG A 266 7.93 -5.81 12.85
C ARG A 266 7.98 -4.77 11.73
N ILE A 267 6.91 -4.68 10.91
CA ILE A 267 6.91 -3.81 9.75
C ILE A 267 6.65 -2.35 10.13
N PHE A 268 5.68 -2.07 11.00
CA PHE A 268 5.38 -0.70 11.41
C PHE A 268 6.60 0.02 12.04
N PRO A 269 7.33 -0.57 13.00
CA PRO A 269 8.54 0.07 13.52
C PRO A 269 9.63 0.27 12.47
N ALA A 270 9.81 -0.69 11.54
CA ALA A 270 10.80 -0.58 10.48
C ALA A 270 10.49 0.58 9.52
N VAL A 271 9.22 0.71 9.11
CA VAL A 271 8.75 1.81 8.24
C VAL A 271 8.77 3.14 8.98
N ALA A 272 8.41 3.18 10.26
CA ALA A 272 8.49 4.39 11.06
C ALA A 272 9.95 4.88 11.21
N ALA A 273 10.89 3.97 11.49
CA ALA A 273 12.31 4.30 11.54
C ALA A 273 12.83 4.80 10.18
N ALA A 274 12.47 4.14 9.09
CA ALA A 274 12.80 4.57 7.73
C ALA A 274 12.29 5.99 7.44
N HIS A 275 11.04 6.29 7.83
CA HIS A 275 10.46 7.61 7.64
C HIS A 275 11.13 8.70 8.50
N VAL A 276 11.59 8.37 9.71
CA VAL A 276 12.43 9.30 10.53
C VAL A 276 13.71 9.64 9.80
N LEU A 277 14.41 8.64 9.24
CA LEU A 277 15.63 8.86 8.45
C LEU A 277 15.36 9.70 7.20
N LEU A 278 14.28 9.39 6.46
CA LEU A 278 13.87 10.17 5.30
C LEU A 278 13.61 11.62 5.67
N SER A 279 12.92 11.88 6.77
CA SER A 279 12.62 13.25 7.23
C SER A 279 13.90 14.08 7.46
N THR A 280 14.96 13.48 7.99
CA THR A 280 16.23 14.18 8.21
C THR A 280 17.05 14.35 6.93
N LEU A 281 17.02 13.39 6.01
CA LEU A 281 17.59 13.51 4.67
C LEU A 281 16.95 14.66 3.89
N LEU A 282 15.62 14.74 3.93
CA LEU A 282 14.86 15.83 3.30
C LEU A 282 15.11 17.18 3.96
N TYR A 283 15.27 17.21 5.28
CA TYR A 283 15.66 18.45 5.98
C TYR A 283 17.02 18.94 5.50
N ASP A 284 17.99 18.07 5.29
CA ASP A 284 19.30 18.51 4.77
C ASP A 284 19.18 19.08 3.35
N GLU A 285 18.32 18.48 2.49
CA GLU A 285 18.09 18.94 1.11
C GLU A 285 17.25 20.23 1.05
N THR A 286 16.21 20.36 1.89
CA THR A 286 15.18 21.40 1.77
C THR A 286 15.18 22.44 2.89
N LYS A 287 15.87 22.17 4.00
CA LYS A 287 15.81 22.89 5.28
C LYS A 287 14.41 22.96 5.89
N ARG A 288 13.53 22.02 5.52
CA ARG A 288 12.14 21.93 6.01
C ARG A 288 11.79 20.52 6.42
N ILE A 289 10.94 20.40 7.43
CA ILE A 289 10.21 19.17 7.79
C ILE A 289 8.75 19.43 7.50
N ALA A 290 8.07 18.48 6.89
CA ALA A 290 6.63 18.60 6.59
C ALA A 290 5.81 18.88 7.86
N ASP A 291 4.79 19.74 7.72
CA ASP A 291 3.94 20.15 8.85
C ASP A 291 2.76 19.18 9.01
N ASN A 292 3.10 17.94 9.35
CA ASN A 292 2.14 16.89 9.65
C ASN A 292 2.46 16.36 11.05
N PRO A 293 1.56 16.54 12.04
CA PRO A 293 1.80 16.15 13.44
C PRO A 293 1.96 14.63 13.62
N ASP A 294 1.42 13.83 12.71
CA ASP A 294 1.46 12.37 12.79
C ASP A 294 2.78 11.77 12.27
N LEU A 295 3.69 12.59 11.73
CA LEU A 295 4.99 12.07 11.28
C LEU A 295 5.76 11.40 12.43
N PRO A 296 6.34 10.20 12.22
CA PRO A 296 7.12 9.49 13.23
C PRO A 296 8.20 10.34 13.90
N ILE A 297 8.90 11.21 13.13
CA ILE A 297 9.91 12.11 13.68
C ILE A 297 9.33 13.13 14.67
N ARG A 298 8.10 13.61 14.46
CA ARG A 298 7.42 14.52 15.39
C ARG A 298 6.92 13.80 16.63
N LYS A 299 6.41 12.58 16.47
CA LYS A 299 5.90 11.78 17.60
C LYS A 299 7.01 11.34 18.56
N TYR A 300 8.18 10.97 18.04
CA TYR A 300 9.23 10.34 18.84
C TYR A 300 10.48 11.20 19.07
N PHE A 301 10.72 12.22 18.23
CA PHE A 301 11.95 12.99 18.23
C PHE A 301 11.71 14.51 18.24
N GLY A 302 10.68 14.99 18.95
CA GLY A 302 10.33 16.41 19.04
C GLY A 302 11.48 17.30 19.53
N ASP A 303 12.22 16.87 20.58
CA ASP A 303 13.37 17.59 21.12
C ASP A 303 14.53 17.72 20.11
N PHE A 304 14.77 16.66 19.34
CA PHE A 304 15.74 16.68 18.25
C PHE A 304 15.35 17.70 17.18
N LEU A 305 14.08 17.68 16.78
CA LEU A 305 13.54 18.65 15.81
C LEU A 305 13.69 20.09 16.28
N GLY A 306 13.37 20.37 17.54
CA GLY A 306 13.52 21.71 18.12
C GLY A 306 14.96 22.22 18.02
N LYS A 307 15.96 21.38 18.30
CA LYS A 307 17.39 21.71 18.18
C LYS A 307 17.80 21.92 16.73
N LEU A 308 17.33 21.05 15.82
CA LEU A 308 17.66 21.10 14.40
C LEU A 308 17.16 22.39 13.76
N THR A 309 15.91 22.78 14.01
CA THR A 309 15.29 23.99 13.45
C THR A 309 15.83 25.27 14.08
N ALA A 310 16.12 25.29 15.38
CA ALA A 310 16.74 26.43 16.05
C ALA A 310 18.16 26.72 15.55
N GLY A 311 18.94 25.70 15.18
CA GLY A 311 20.26 25.85 14.57
C GLY A 311 20.22 26.45 13.17
N ALA A 312 19.17 26.20 12.41
CA ALA A 312 18.98 26.77 11.07
C ALA A 312 18.56 28.26 11.10
N ALA A 313 17.86 28.69 12.14
CA ALA A 313 17.46 30.11 12.32
C ALA A 313 18.61 31.03 12.75
N ARG A 314 19.77 30.47 13.12
CA ARG A 314 20.98 31.22 13.55
C ARG A 314 22.03 31.38 12.45
N LYS A 315 21.85 30.83 11.28
CA LYS A 315 22.69 30.98 10.08
C LYS A 315 21.94 31.76 9.01
#